data_24aec8b8dbc85dbc6370fedac74c769e
#
_entry.id   24aec8b8dbc85dbc6370fedac74c769e
#
_cell.length_a   1.000
_cell.length_b   1.000
_cell.length_c   1.000
_cell.angle_alpha   90.00
_cell.angle_beta   90.00
_cell.angle_gamma   90.00
#
_symmetry.space_group_name_H-M   'P 1'
#
loop_
_entity.id
_entity.type
_entity.pdbx_description
1 polymer ?
#
loop_
_entity_poly.entity_id
_entity_poly.type
_entity_poly.pdbx_seq_one_letter_code
_entity_poly.pdbx_strand_id
1 'polypeptide(L)'
;MLTAGQKMTNKIKRYLEIARELFSSLLFPKRCLVCDEILEPEELERGIHITCESKLYPILGAVCMHCGRPVGGENPMESIREYCYDCMQKSYDRKSYIAQAKSLYLYKGAVKKTMYRLKYSNKREYANFFAKQAGNVYGRWMKQRKIEGIVPVPMYRRKQQRRGYNQAESFAKELSKCTGIPVLKNVIRRTKDTIPQKGLDELQRKNNLKNAFHTGRNVVQYECVMVVDDIYTTGSTAEAVAQELIKNGARRVYLMTICIGEDK
;
A
#
# COMPACT_ATOMS: atom_id res chain seq x y z
N MET A 1 39.75 17.22 11.54
CA MET A 1 40.50 16.05 11.02
C MET A 1 40.34 14.88 11.95
N LEU A 2 39.85 13.72 11.47
CA LEU A 2 39.75 12.52 12.30
C LEU A 2 41.14 11.95 12.60
N THR A 3 41.41 11.57 13.85
CA THR A 3 42.67 10.94 14.25
C THR A 3 42.89 9.59 13.55
N ALA A 4 44.13 9.13 13.45
CA ALA A 4 44.46 7.84 12.83
C ALA A 4 43.71 6.67 13.49
N GLY A 5 43.50 6.72 14.82
CA GLY A 5 42.72 5.74 15.58
C GLY A 5 41.23 5.75 15.22
N GLN A 6 40.63 6.92 15.00
CA GLN A 6 39.22 7.02 14.56
C GLN A 6 39.01 6.50 13.15
N LYS A 7 39.97 6.72 12.24
CA LYS A 7 39.94 6.17 10.88
C LYS A 7 40.03 4.63 10.89
N MET A 8 40.85 4.06 11.75
CA MET A 8 41.02 2.61 11.88
C MET A 8 39.77 1.96 12.47
N THR A 9 39.19 2.56 13.50
CA THR A 9 37.94 2.07 14.12
C THR A 9 36.79 2.10 13.13
N ASN A 10 36.67 3.15 12.31
CA ASN A 10 35.64 3.24 11.27
C ASN A 10 35.85 2.20 10.15
N LYS A 11 37.09 1.89 9.80
CA LYS A 11 37.43 0.85 8.81
C LYS A 11 37.06 -0.54 9.32
N ILE A 12 37.36 -0.85 10.57
CA ILE A 12 37.00 -2.13 11.21
C ILE A 12 35.48 -2.26 11.31
N LYS A 13 34.76 -1.23 11.74
CA LYS A 13 33.27 -1.24 11.77
C LYS A 13 32.67 -1.54 10.40
N ARG A 14 33.20 -0.92 9.37
CA ARG A 14 32.74 -1.15 7.98
C ARG A 14 32.98 -2.58 7.51
N TYR A 15 34.14 -3.18 7.84
CA TYR A 15 34.42 -4.59 7.53
C TYR A 15 33.47 -5.54 8.28
N LEU A 16 33.18 -5.26 9.55
CA LEU A 16 32.25 -6.07 10.34
C LEU A 16 30.81 -5.95 9.80
N GLU A 17 30.40 -4.78 9.36
CA GLU A 17 29.11 -4.57 8.71
C GLU A 17 29.00 -5.36 7.39
N ILE A 18 30.03 -5.28 6.53
CA ILE A 18 30.07 -6.04 5.27
C ILE A 18 30.06 -7.55 5.54
N ALA A 19 30.88 -8.04 6.49
CA ALA A 19 30.90 -9.44 6.86
C ALA A 19 29.54 -9.91 7.40
N ARG A 20 28.88 -9.10 8.21
CA ARG A 20 27.54 -9.38 8.75
C ARG A 20 26.48 -9.41 7.64
N GLU A 21 26.54 -8.49 6.69
CA GLU A 21 25.64 -8.46 5.53
C GLU A 21 25.83 -9.70 4.65
N LEU A 22 27.07 -10.06 4.33
CA LEU A 22 27.41 -11.27 3.56
C LEU A 22 26.91 -12.53 4.26
N PHE A 23 27.20 -12.68 5.57
CA PHE A 23 26.74 -13.83 6.35
C PHE A 23 25.20 -13.88 6.42
N SER A 24 24.54 -12.73 6.61
CA SER A 24 23.09 -12.63 6.61
C SER A 24 22.51 -13.00 5.24
N SER A 25 23.13 -12.59 4.14
CA SER A 25 22.66 -12.91 2.78
C SER A 25 22.83 -14.40 2.43
N LEU A 26 23.83 -15.07 2.99
CA LEU A 26 24.02 -16.52 2.86
C LEU A 26 22.96 -17.32 3.63
N LEU A 27 22.64 -16.90 4.86
CA LEU A 27 21.65 -17.59 5.68
C LEU A 27 20.19 -17.25 5.29
N PHE A 28 19.95 -16.02 4.83
CA PHE A 28 18.64 -15.50 4.47
C PHE A 28 18.69 -14.84 3.09
N PRO A 29 18.86 -15.62 2.02
CA PRO A 29 18.94 -15.06 0.68
C PRO A 29 17.64 -14.37 0.32
N LYS A 30 17.74 -13.24 -0.39
CA LYS A 30 16.58 -12.55 -0.91
C LYS A 30 15.86 -13.43 -1.93
N ARG A 31 14.54 -13.46 -1.85
CA ARG A 31 13.69 -14.30 -2.70
C ARG A 31 12.76 -13.47 -3.56
N CYS A 32 12.48 -13.98 -4.74
CA CYS A 32 11.54 -13.41 -5.67
C CYS A 32 10.14 -13.32 -5.04
N LEU A 33 9.53 -12.15 -5.06
CA LEU A 33 8.19 -11.93 -4.49
C LEU A 33 7.08 -12.75 -5.19
N VAL A 34 7.33 -13.24 -6.42
CA VAL A 34 6.36 -14.00 -7.23
C VAL A 34 6.52 -15.50 -7.04
N CYS A 35 7.70 -16.08 -7.32
CA CYS A 35 7.91 -17.54 -7.26
C CYS A 35 8.48 -18.04 -5.94
N ASP A 36 9.07 -17.14 -5.12
CA ASP A 36 9.75 -17.43 -3.84
C ASP A 36 11.10 -18.17 -4.00
N GLU A 37 11.62 -18.28 -5.22
CA GLU A 37 12.98 -18.76 -5.47
C GLU A 37 14.02 -17.68 -5.15
N ILE A 38 15.27 -18.08 -4.97
CA ILE A 38 16.38 -17.18 -4.67
C ILE A 38 16.60 -16.26 -5.88
N LEU A 39 16.87 -14.98 -5.61
CA LEU A 39 17.18 -14.00 -6.64
C LEU A 39 18.67 -14.06 -7.00
N GLU A 40 18.95 -13.94 -8.29
CA GLU A 40 20.31 -13.75 -8.78
C GLU A 40 20.85 -12.38 -8.37
N PRO A 41 22.20 -12.18 -8.31
CA PRO A 41 22.79 -10.93 -7.87
C PRO A 41 22.26 -9.69 -8.61
N GLU A 42 22.02 -9.78 -9.91
CA GLU A 42 21.52 -8.70 -10.77
C GLU A 42 20.05 -8.34 -10.51
N GLU A 43 19.31 -9.24 -9.87
CA GLU A 43 17.88 -9.10 -9.58
C GLU A 43 17.60 -8.64 -8.14
N LEU A 44 18.63 -8.60 -7.27
CA LEU A 44 18.50 -8.27 -5.84
C LEU A 44 17.89 -6.89 -5.59
N GLU A 45 18.24 -5.90 -6.41
CA GLU A 45 17.67 -4.55 -6.28
C GLU A 45 16.23 -4.46 -6.77
N ARG A 46 15.87 -5.30 -7.75
CA ARG A 46 14.51 -5.38 -8.30
C ARG A 46 13.57 -6.11 -7.35
N GLY A 47 14.06 -7.13 -6.61
CA GLY A 47 13.28 -7.97 -5.72
C GLY A 47 12.35 -8.96 -6.45
N ILE A 48 12.56 -9.14 -7.76
CA ILE A 48 11.77 -10.00 -8.64
C ILE A 48 12.62 -10.49 -9.82
N HIS A 49 12.46 -11.74 -10.25
CA HIS A 49 13.04 -12.21 -11.49
C HIS A 49 12.43 -11.49 -12.69
N ILE A 50 13.23 -11.23 -13.70
CA ILE A 50 12.78 -10.60 -14.95
C ILE A 50 11.62 -11.40 -15.57
N THR A 51 11.74 -12.73 -15.59
CA THR A 51 10.71 -13.66 -16.12
C THR A 51 9.44 -13.71 -15.27
N CYS A 52 9.50 -13.29 -14.01
CA CYS A 52 8.35 -13.26 -13.11
C CYS A 52 7.57 -11.95 -13.16
N GLU A 53 8.17 -10.87 -13.66
CA GLU A 53 7.53 -9.55 -13.73
C GLU A 53 6.28 -9.58 -14.61
N SER A 54 6.31 -10.32 -15.72
CA SER A 54 5.15 -10.53 -16.62
C SER A 54 3.98 -11.28 -15.98
N LYS A 55 4.22 -12.01 -14.88
CA LYS A 55 3.18 -12.72 -14.11
C LYS A 55 2.42 -11.82 -13.13
N LEU A 56 2.90 -10.60 -12.90
CA LEU A 56 2.13 -9.57 -12.24
C LEU A 56 1.14 -8.98 -13.26
N TYR A 57 0.02 -8.51 -12.77
CA TYR A 57 -1.04 -7.91 -13.60
C TYR A 57 -1.08 -6.40 -13.34
N PRO A 58 -0.14 -5.60 -13.89
CA PRO A 58 -0.14 -4.17 -13.70
C PRO A 58 -1.40 -3.56 -14.29
N ILE A 59 -1.91 -2.52 -13.63
CA ILE A 59 -3.03 -1.75 -14.15
C ILE A 59 -2.47 -0.78 -15.18
N LEU A 60 -2.83 -1.01 -16.44
CA LEU A 60 -2.42 -0.21 -17.59
C LEU A 60 -3.63 0.41 -18.27
N GLY A 61 -3.43 1.52 -18.98
CA GLY A 61 -4.49 2.19 -19.74
C GLY A 61 -5.47 2.99 -18.89
N ALA A 62 -6.71 3.11 -19.38
CA ALA A 62 -7.75 3.89 -18.75
C ALA A 62 -8.23 3.25 -17.45
N VAL A 63 -8.36 4.07 -16.41
CA VAL A 63 -8.83 3.64 -15.09
C VAL A 63 -9.95 4.53 -14.59
N CYS A 64 -10.85 3.96 -13.84
CA CYS A 64 -11.92 4.68 -13.16
C CYS A 64 -11.37 5.88 -12.39
N MET A 65 -11.94 7.06 -12.65
CA MET A 65 -11.50 8.31 -12.03
C MET A 65 -11.69 8.32 -10.51
N HIS A 66 -12.58 7.47 -10.00
CA HIS A 66 -12.82 7.35 -8.55
C HIS A 66 -12.00 6.24 -7.91
N CYS A 67 -12.22 4.97 -8.28
CA CYS A 67 -11.63 3.82 -7.57
C CYS A 67 -10.31 3.30 -8.16
N GLY A 68 -9.91 3.77 -9.36
CA GLY A 68 -8.67 3.33 -10.01
C GLY A 68 -8.74 1.95 -10.67
N ARG A 69 -9.93 1.32 -10.76
CA ARG A 69 -10.14 0.05 -11.46
C ARG A 69 -10.05 0.26 -12.97
N PRO A 70 -9.49 -0.68 -13.75
CA PRO A 70 -9.52 -0.57 -15.21
C PRO A 70 -10.93 -0.33 -15.73
N VAL A 71 -11.09 0.58 -16.69
CA VAL A 71 -12.34 0.90 -17.38
C VAL A 71 -12.12 0.78 -18.88
N GLY A 72 -11.81 -0.39 -19.35
CA GLY A 72 -11.66 -0.67 -20.76
C GLY A 72 -12.04 -2.13 -21.00
N GLY A 73 -12.99 -2.35 -21.88
CA GLY A 73 -13.28 -3.65 -22.46
C GLY A 73 -12.48 -3.84 -23.76
N GLU A 74 -12.60 -5.02 -24.36
CA GLU A 74 -12.08 -5.29 -25.72
C GLU A 74 -12.72 -4.40 -26.79
N ASN A 75 -13.82 -3.72 -26.45
CA ASN A 75 -14.55 -2.84 -27.36
C ASN A 75 -14.04 -1.38 -27.21
N PRO A 76 -13.56 -0.73 -28.30
CA PRO A 76 -13.09 0.66 -28.28
C PRO A 76 -14.09 1.67 -27.72
N MET A 77 -15.40 1.43 -27.85
CA MET A 77 -16.45 2.29 -27.29
C MET A 77 -16.54 2.22 -25.76
N GLU A 78 -16.04 1.16 -25.12
CA GLU A 78 -16.01 1.04 -23.65
C GLU A 78 -14.83 1.79 -23.03
N SER A 79 -13.81 2.15 -23.79
CA SER A 79 -12.64 2.91 -23.35
C SER A 79 -12.95 4.39 -23.06
N ILE A 80 -14.16 4.89 -23.35
CA ILE A 80 -14.58 6.27 -23.11
C ILE A 80 -15.17 6.48 -21.71
N ARG A 81 -15.35 5.41 -20.92
CA ARG A 81 -15.93 5.54 -19.58
C ARG A 81 -14.93 6.13 -18.60
N GLU A 82 -15.31 7.24 -17.96
CA GLU A 82 -14.54 7.83 -16.85
C GLU A 82 -14.68 7.04 -15.54
N TYR A 83 -15.78 6.30 -15.38
CA TYR A 83 -16.12 5.57 -14.16
C TYR A 83 -16.47 4.11 -14.47
N CYS A 84 -16.03 3.19 -13.59
CA CYS A 84 -16.48 1.79 -13.67
C CYS A 84 -17.94 1.67 -13.23
N TYR A 85 -18.58 0.55 -13.58
CA TYR A 85 -19.99 0.29 -13.30
C TYR A 85 -20.32 0.45 -11.80
N ASP A 86 -19.53 -0.14 -10.91
CA ASP A 86 -19.70 -0.03 -9.45
C ASP A 86 -19.70 1.42 -8.97
N CYS A 87 -18.80 2.27 -9.51
CA CYS A 87 -18.73 3.66 -9.11
C CYS A 87 -19.86 4.49 -9.68
N MET A 88 -20.35 4.18 -10.87
CA MET A 88 -21.53 4.81 -11.46
C MET A 88 -22.77 4.50 -10.62
N GLN A 89 -23.00 3.24 -10.26
CA GLN A 89 -24.13 2.85 -9.40
C GLN A 89 -24.06 3.53 -8.02
N LYS A 90 -22.87 3.60 -7.43
CA LYS A 90 -22.68 4.22 -6.12
C LYS A 90 -22.83 5.75 -6.13
N SER A 91 -22.58 6.42 -7.25
CA SER A 91 -22.70 7.88 -7.36
C SER A 91 -24.12 8.37 -7.17
N TYR A 92 -25.12 7.54 -7.49
CA TYR A 92 -26.54 7.85 -7.25
C TYR A 92 -26.93 7.79 -5.77
N ASP A 93 -26.24 6.98 -4.96
CA ASP A 93 -26.66 6.70 -3.58
C ASP A 93 -25.75 7.28 -2.50
N ARG A 94 -24.50 7.67 -2.79
CA ARG A 94 -23.51 8.02 -1.75
C ARG A 94 -22.45 9.03 -2.17
N LYS A 95 -22.25 10.02 -1.31
CA LYS A 95 -21.05 10.86 -1.31
C LYS A 95 -19.85 10.06 -0.79
N SER A 96 -18.84 9.83 -1.63
CA SER A 96 -17.57 9.25 -1.20
C SER A 96 -16.71 10.29 -0.47
N TYR A 97 -15.97 9.83 0.54
CA TYR A 97 -14.96 10.61 1.26
C TYR A 97 -13.57 10.52 0.61
N ILE A 98 -13.39 9.58 -0.34
CA ILE A 98 -12.17 9.42 -1.13
C ILE A 98 -12.33 10.20 -2.43
N ALA A 99 -11.44 11.18 -2.66
CA ALA A 99 -11.45 11.99 -3.87
C ALA A 99 -11.05 11.18 -5.12
N GLN A 100 -10.02 10.35 -4.99
CA GLN A 100 -9.55 9.44 -6.03
C GLN A 100 -8.70 8.32 -5.42
N ALA A 101 -8.80 7.12 -5.98
CA ALA A 101 -7.95 5.98 -5.62
C ALA A 101 -7.04 5.57 -6.79
N LYS A 102 -5.88 5.01 -6.45
CA LYS A 102 -4.92 4.39 -7.37
C LYS A 102 -4.49 3.04 -6.82
N SER A 103 -4.30 2.09 -7.72
CA SER A 103 -3.78 0.75 -7.41
C SER A 103 -2.73 0.34 -8.44
N LEU A 104 -1.77 -0.48 -8.05
CA LEU A 104 -0.69 -0.90 -8.94
C LEU A 104 -1.10 -2.10 -9.80
N TYR A 105 -1.76 -3.09 -9.18
CA TYR A 105 -2.00 -4.40 -9.78
C TYR A 105 -3.45 -4.86 -9.61
N LEU A 106 -3.90 -5.72 -10.51
CA LEU A 106 -5.12 -6.49 -10.30
C LEU A 106 -4.88 -7.61 -9.28
N TYR A 107 -5.82 -7.82 -8.37
CA TYR A 107 -5.74 -8.87 -7.34
C TYR A 107 -6.07 -10.23 -7.93
N LYS A 108 -5.19 -10.76 -8.81
CA LYS A 108 -5.33 -12.07 -9.44
C LYS A 108 -4.00 -12.80 -9.58
N GLY A 109 -4.04 -14.07 -9.94
CA GLY A 109 -2.88 -14.89 -10.27
C GLY A 109 -1.76 -14.82 -9.22
N ALA A 110 -0.55 -14.47 -9.66
CA ALA A 110 0.64 -14.37 -8.81
C ALA A 110 0.51 -13.29 -7.73
N VAL A 111 -0.21 -12.18 -8.02
CA VAL A 111 -0.42 -11.11 -7.03
C VAL A 111 -1.14 -11.63 -5.78
N LYS A 112 -2.14 -12.51 -5.93
CA LYS A 112 -2.83 -13.13 -4.78
C LYS A 112 -1.84 -13.90 -3.88
N LYS A 113 -0.93 -14.68 -4.48
CA LYS A 113 0.09 -15.45 -3.74
C LYS A 113 1.08 -14.53 -3.03
N THR A 114 1.55 -13.49 -3.72
CA THR A 114 2.46 -12.47 -3.15
C THR A 114 1.82 -11.73 -1.99
N MET A 115 0.56 -11.30 -2.13
CA MET A 115 -0.17 -10.64 -1.05
C MET A 115 -0.44 -11.57 0.15
N TYR A 116 -0.62 -12.86 -0.09
CA TYR A 116 -0.70 -13.86 0.98
C TYR A 116 0.61 -13.95 1.77
N ARG A 117 1.76 -14.05 1.07
CA ARG A 117 3.09 -14.08 1.70
C ARG A 117 3.37 -12.79 2.48
N LEU A 118 3.05 -11.63 1.89
CA LEU A 118 3.14 -10.34 2.58
C LEU A 118 2.30 -10.32 3.86
N LYS A 119 1.15 -10.99 3.92
CA LYS A 119 0.26 -11.01 5.09
C LYS A 119 0.66 -12.04 6.14
N TYR A 120 1.17 -13.21 5.74
CA TYR A 120 1.24 -14.38 6.61
C TYR A 120 2.62 -15.03 6.70
N SER A 121 3.56 -14.70 5.80
CA SER A 121 4.90 -15.29 5.77
C SER A 121 6.02 -14.33 6.18
N ASN A 122 5.66 -13.25 6.90
CA ASN A 122 6.58 -12.21 7.40
C ASN A 122 7.49 -11.58 6.31
N LYS A 123 7.05 -11.57 5.04
CA LYS A 123 7.79 -11.03 3.91
C LYS A 123 7.60 -9.50 3.79
N ARG A 124 8.05 -8.77 4.83
CA ARG A 124 7.93 -7.30 4.91
C ARG A 124 8.70 -6.60 3.80
N GLU A 125 9.80 -7.21 3.36
CA GLU A 125 10.66 -6.71 2.29
C GLU A 125 9.93 -6.51 0.96
N TYR A 126 8.85 -7.25 0.71
CA TYR A 126 8.03 -7.07 -0.50
C TYR A 126 7.37 -5.68 -0.57
N ALA A 127 7.17 -5.03 0.58
CA ALA A 127 6.65 -3.65 0.62
C ALA A 127 7.56 -2.66 -0.11
N ASN A 128 8.88 -2.90 -0.09
CA ASN A 128 9.86 -2.05 -0.80
C ASN A 128 9.64 -2.09 -2.32
N PHE A 129 9.47 -3.30 -2.89
CA PHE A 129 9.18 -3.44 -4.32
C PHE A 129 7.92 -2.65 -4.72
N PHE A 130 6.81 -2.86 -4.01
CA PHE A 130 5.56 -2.17 -4.31
C PHE A 130 5.66 -0.66 -4.12
N ALA A 131 6.42 -0.20 -3.14
CA ALA A 131 6.63 1.23 -2.90
C ALA A 131 7.46 1.88 -4.01
N LYS A 132 8.53 1.22 -4.50
CA LYS A 132 9.29 1.67 -5.66
C LYS A 132 8.40 1.78 -6.90
N GLN A 133 7.59 0.75 -7.17
CA GLN A 133 6.63 0.78 -8.28
C GLN A 133 5.61 1.91 -8.14
N ALA A 134 5.05 2.12 -6.94
CA ALA A 134 4.11 3.21 -6.67
C ALA A 134 4.76 4.59 -6.86
N GLY A 135 5.99 4.78 -6.39
CA GLY A 135 6.77 6.00 -6.59
C GLY A 135 7.01 6.29 -8.06
N ASN A 136 7.41 5.27 -8.82
CA ASN A 136 7.70 5.40 -10.25
C ASN A 136 6.43 5.73 -11.06
N VAL A 137 5.33 5.01 -10.82
CA VAL A 137 4.10 5.14 -11.61
C VAL A 137 3.29 6.37 -11.17
N TYR A 138 3.19 6.63 -9.88
CA TYR A 138 2.27 7.63 -9.32
C TYR A 138 2.96 8.81 -8.63
N GLY A 139 4.29 8.88 -8.59
CA GLY A 139 5.02 9.96 -7.92
C GLY A 139 4.65 11.35 -8.45
N ARG A 140 4.55 11.50 -9.79
CA ARG A 140 4.09 12.75 -10.43
C ARG A 140 2.66 13.10 -10.01
N TRP A 141 1.76 12.11 -10.01
CA TRP A 141 0.38 12.30 -9.59
C TRP A 141 0.28 12.73 -8.12
N MET A 142 1.02 12.09 -7.21
CA MET A 142 1.07 12.49 -5.80
C MET A 142 1.52 13.95 -5.63
N LYS A 143 2.56 14.35 -6.37
CA LYS A 143 3.07 15.73 -6.36
C LYS A 143 2.03 16.73 -6.89
N GLN A 144 1.35 16.42 -8.00
CA GLN A 144 0.29 17.25 -8.59
C GLN A 144 -0.91 17.42 -7.64
N ARG A 145 -1.24 16.38 -6.87
CA ARG A 145 -2.31 16.40 -5.87
C ARG A 145 -1.88 17.04 -4.55
N LYS A 146 -0.63 17.50 -4.44
CA LYS A 146 -0.05 18.14 -3.24
C LYS A 146 -0.29 17.27 -1.99
N ILE A 147 0.00 15.97 -2.09
CA ILE A 147 -0.13 15.06 -0.95
C ILE A 147 0.89 15.46 0.11
N GLU A 148 0.43 15.82 1.30
CA GLU A 148 1.25 16.32 2.43
C GLU A 148 1.62 15.21 3.40
N GLY A 149 0.87 14.11 3.41
CA GLY A 149 1.15 13.00 4.33
C GLY A 149 0.52 11.69 3.90
N ILE A 150 1.16 10.60 4.30
CA ILE A 150 0.72 9.23 4.06
C ILE A 150 0.15 8.65 5.36
N VAL A 151 -1.11 8.23 5.33
CA VAL A 151 -1.82 7.63 6.47
C VAL A 151 -2.02 6.14 6.20
N PRO A 152 -1.27 5.24 6.85
CA PRO A 152 -1.51 3.80 6.71
C PRO A 152 -2.82 3.41 7.39
N VAL A 153 -3.64 2.59 6.72
CA VAL A 153 -4.84 1.99 7.33
C VAL A 153 -4.43 1.21 8.58
N PRO A 154 -4.97 1.56 9.76
CA PRO A 154 -4.55 0.92 10.99
C PRO A 154 -5.12 -0.49 11.14
N MET A 155 -4.29 -1.38 11.62
CA MET A 155 -4.69 -2.73 11.99
C MET A 155 -5.11 -2.76 13.46
N TYR A 156 -6.07 -3.63 13.80
CA TYR A 156 -6.42 -3.85 15.19
C TYR A 156 -5.24 -4.46 15.99
N ARG A 157 -4.98 -3.95 17.19
CA ARG A 157 -3.77 -4.25 17.97
C ARG A 157 -3.49 -5.75 18.12
N ARG A 158 -4.50 -6.56 18.48
CA ARG A 158 -4.33 -8.01 18.61
C ARG A 158 -3.95 -8.69 17.29
N LYS A 159 -4.51 -8.23 16.17
CA LYS A 159 -4.15 -8.74 14.83
C LYS A 159 -2.71 -8.37 14.48
N GLN A 160 -2.29 -7.14 14.80
CA GLN A 160 -0.93 -6.69 14.57
C GLN A 160 0.08 -7.46 15.42
N GLN A 161 -0.22 -7.72 16.70
CA GLN A 161 0.63 -8.54 17.57
C GLN A 161 0.79 -9.96 17.04
N ARG A 162 -0.31 -10.61 16.62
CA ARG A 162 -0.29 -11.96 16.04
C ARG A 162 0.45 -12.03 14.70
N ARG A 163 0.37 -11.01 13.87
CA ARG A 163 1.00 -10.91 12.55
C ARG A 163 2.42 -10.38 12.62
N GLY A 164 2.77 -9.68 13.70
CA GLY A 164 4.06 -9.06 13.92
C GLY A 164 4.22 -7.68 13.26
N TYR A 165 3.35 -7.29 12.33
CA TYR A 165 3.41 -5.99 11.64
C TYR A 165 2.10 -5.63 10.92
N ASN A 166 2.00 -4.35 10.51
CA ASN A 166 0.94 -3.84 9.65
C ASN A 166 1.48 -3.64 8.22
N GLN A 167 0.89 -4.32 7.23
CA GLN A 167 1.31 -4.26 5.82
C GLN A 167 1.19 -2.85 5.24
N ALA A 168 0.08 -2.16 5.54
CA ALA A 168 -0.14 -0.79 5.11
C ALA A 168 0.94 0.15 5.69
N GLU A 169 1.35 -0.06 6.94
CA GLU A 169 2.42 0.71 7.56
C GLU A 169 3.79 0.43 6.92
N SER A 170 4.08 -0.84 6.60
CA SER A 170 5.33 -1.21 5.89
C SER A 170 5.36 -0.57 4.51
N PHE A 171 4.25 -0.63 3.77
CA PHE A 171 4.12 0.01 2.46
C PHE A 171 4.26 1.54 2.56
N ALA A 172 3.59 2.18 3.53
CA ALA A 172 3.68 3.62 3.79
C ALA A 172 5.12 4.08 4.06
N LYS A 173 5.87 3.34 4.90
CA LYS A 173 7.27 3.66 5.24
C LYS A 173 8.17 3.61 4.02
N GLU A 174 8.05 2.57 3.20
CA GLU A 174 8.87 2.44 1.99
C GLU A 174 8.48 3.48 0.93
N LEU A 175 7.17 3.77 0.78
CA LEU A 175 6.68 4.80 -0.13
C LEU A 175 7.16 6.19 0.28
N SER A 176 7.19 6.48 1.58
CA SER A 176 7.75 7.72 2.13
C SER A 176 9.22 7.90 1.74
N LYS A 177 10.03 6.83 1.80
CA LYS A 177 11.44 6.88 1.36
C LYS A 177 11.58 7.21 -0.14
N CYS A 178 10.67 6.68 -0.97
CA CYS A 178 10.69 6.90 -2.42
C CYS A 178 10.19 8.29 -2.83
N THR A 179 9.26 8.88 -2.07
CA THR A 179 8.54 10.10 -2.48
C THR A 179 8.89 11.33 -1.66
N GLY A 180 9.53 11.16 -0.50
CA GLY A 180 9.77 12.22 0.48
C GLY A 180 8.53 12.65 1.26
N ILE A 181 7.33 12.09 0.98
CA ILE A 181 6.10 12.43 1.69
C ILE A 181 6.11 11.76 3.07
N PRO A 182 5.90 12.50 4.18
CA PRO A 182 6.02 11.93 5.52
C PRO A 182 4.89 10.94 5.85
N VAL A 183 5.22 9.89 6.63
CA VAL A 183 4.21 9.00 7.20
C VAL A 183 3.61 9.63 8.46
N LEU A 184 2.32 9.86 8.44
CA LEU A 184 1.56 10.41 9.57
C LEU A 184 1.18 9.29 10.54
N LYS A 185 2.04 9.04 11.52
CA LYS A 185 1.83 7.98 12.52
C LYS A 185 0.78 8.41 13.56
N ASN A 186 -0.02 7.44 14.03
CA ASN A 186 -0.99 7.62 15.11
C ASN A 186 -2.10 8.64 14.86
N VAL A 187 -2.23 9.14 13.63
CA VAL A 187 -3.32 10.05 13.23
C VAL A 187 -4.66 9.37 13.37
N ILE A 188 -4.72 8.08 13.00
CA ILE A 188 -5.92 7.27 13.10
C ILE A 188 -5.61 5.93 13.77
N ARG A 189 -6.54 5.44 14.58
CA ARG A 189 -6.42 4.16 15.30
C ARG A 189 -7.66 3.31 15.06
N ARG A 190 -7.47 1.99 14.99
CA ARG A 190 -8.57 1.04 14.96
C ARG A 190 -8.83 0.53 16.37
N THR A 191 -10.01 0.85 16.90
CA THR A 191 -10.39 0.57 18.29
C THR A 191 -11.21 -0.70 18.44
N LYS A 192 -11.90 -1.15 17.38
CA LYS A 192 -12.73 -2.37 17.41
C LYS A 192 -12.09 -3.53 16.67
N ASP A 193 -12.16 -4.70 17.26
CA ASP A 193 -11.89 -5.96 16.56
C ASP A 193 -13.11 -6.30 15.73
N THR A 194 -13.02 -6.03 14.46
CA THR A 194 -14.11 -6.29 13.52
C THR A 194 -13.96 -7.67 12.91
N ILE A 195 -15.08 -8.32 12.58
CA ILE A 195 -15.11 -9.63 11.91
C ILE A 195 -14.32 -9.52 10.59
N PRO A 196 -13.55 -10.57 10.19
CA PRO A 196 -12.89 -10.59 8.89
C PRO A 196 -13.88 -10.30 7.76
N GLN A 197 -13.54 -9.38 6.87
CA GLN A 197 -14.46 -8.95 5.81
C GLN A 197 -14.66 -10.00 4.69
N LYS A 198 -13.89 -11.09 4.74
CA LYS A 198 -14.04 -12.20 3.81
C LYS A 198 -15.40 -12.89 4.06
N GLY A 199 -16.25 -12.94 3.04
CA GLY A 199 -17.58 -13.53 3.12
C GLY A 199 -18.70 -12.56 3.53
N LEU A 200 -18.39 -11.32 3.94
CA LEU A 200 -19.41 -10.30 4.20
C LEU A 200 -19.82 -9.58 2.91
N ASP A 201 -21.11 -9.27 2.79
CA ASP A 201 -21.62 -8.36 1.76
C ASP A 201 -21.23 -6.90 2.05
N GLU A 202 -21.60 -5.97 1.17
CA GLU A 202 -21.21 -4.56 1.28
C GLU A 202 -21.84 -3.88 2.50
N LEU A 203 -23.11 -4.14 2.78
CA LEU A 203 -23.82 -3.58 3.92
C LEU A 203 -23.27 -4.09 5.25
N GLN A 204 -23.02 -5.39 5.32
CA GLN A 204 -22.38 -6.04 6.47
C GLN A 204 -20.98 -5.48 6.72
N ARG A 205 -20.17 -5.27 5.66
CA ARG A 205 -18.84 -4.65 5.78
C ARG A 205 -18.91 -3.22 6.31
N LYS A 206 -19.90 -2.45 5.85
CA LYS A 206 -20.11 -1.07 6.32
C LYS A 206 -20.50 -1.05 7.79
N ASN A 207 -21.46 -1.88 8.21
CA ASN A 207 -21.91 -1.99 9.59
C ASN A 207 -20.80 -2.49 10.52
N ASN A 208 -20.00 -3.46 10.06
CA ASN A 208 -18.86 -4.02 10.78
C ASN A 208 -17.77 -2.96 11.05
N LEU A 209 -17.65 -1.94 10.19
CA LEU A 209 -16.66 -0.87 10.32
C LEU A 209 -17.20 0.39 11.02
N LYS A 210 -18.49 0.44 11.31
CA LYS A 210 -19.11 1.58 12.00
C LYS A 210 -18.41 1.84 13.34
N ASN A 211 -17.87 3.05 13.51
CA ASN A 211 -17.12 3.45 14.70
C ASN A 211 -15.91 2.53 15.01
N ALA A 212 -15.29 1.93 13.99
CA ALA A 212 -14.09 1.12 14.18
C ALA A 212 -12.79 1.94 14.17
N PHE A 213 -12.85 3.15 13.62
CA PHE A 213 -11.71 4.05 13.49
C PHE A 213 -11.96 5.33 14.26
N HIS A 214 -10.93 5.81 14.93
CA HIS A 214 -10.95 7.07 15.66
C HIS A 214 -9.63 7.80 15.46
N THR A 215 -9.72 9.12 15.35
CA THR A 215 -8.53 9.97 15.26
C THR A 215 -7.93 10.22 16.64
N GLY A 216 -6.62 10.41 16.71
CA GLY A 216 -5.92 10.88 17.89
C GLY A 216 -6.13 12.39 18.08
N ARG A 217 -5.70 12.92 19.24
CA ARG A 217 -5.87 14.34 19.59
C ARG A 217 -5.14 15.34 18.66
N ASN A 218 -4.17 14.88 17.86
CA ASN A 218 -3.35 15.73 16.97
C ASN A 218 -3.75 15.53 15.50
N VAL A 219 -5.02 15.71 15.20
CA VAL A 219 -5.50 15.54 13.84
C VAL A 219 -5.72 16.89 13.22
N VAL A 220 -5.01 17.00 12.21
CA VAL A 220 -5.19 17.59 10.91
C VAL A 220 -4.81 19.06 10.83
N GLN A 221 -3.50 19.22 10.73
CA GLN A 221 -2.91 20.39 10.08
C GLN A 221 -2.73 20.17 8.56
N TYR A 222 -3.22 19.02 8.03
CA TYR A 222 -2.98 18.60 6.64
C TYR A 222 -4.24 18.77 5.81
N GLU A 223 -4.14 19.49 4.70
CA GLU A 223 -5.25 19.65 3.76
C GLU A 223 -5.45 18.41 2.90
N CYS A 224 -4.35 17.85 2.37
CA CYS A 224 -4.36 16.73 1.43
C CYS A 224 -3.57 15.54 1.97
N VAL A 225 -4.26 14.46 2.29
CA VAL A 225 -3.64 13.23 2.79
C VAL A 225 -3.92 12.04 1.88
N MET A 226 -3.00 11.09 1.88
CA MET A 226 -3.16 9.84 1.15
C MET A 226 -3.23 8.67 2.12
N VAL A 227 -4.38 8.02 2.17
CA VAL A 227 -4.56 6.75 2.85
C VAL A 227 -3.88 5.65 2.04
N VAL A 228 -3.18 4.73 2.69
CA VAL A 228 -2.61 3.56 2.01
C VAL A 228 -3.09 2.27 2.65
N ASP A 229 -3.38 1.27 1.81
CA ASP A 229 -3.78 -0.08 2.22
C ASP A 229 -3.15 -1.12 1.29
N ASP A 230 -3.28 -2.39 1.62
CA ASP A 230 -2.75 -3.47 0.81
C ASP A 230 -3.68 -3.84 -0.36
N ILE A 231 -4.99 -3.96 -0.13
CA ILE A 231 -5.97 -4.42 -1.14
C ILE A 231 -7.23 -3.56 -1.10
N TYR A 232 -7.60 -3.00 -2.25
CA TYR A 232 -8.92 -2.43 -2.46
C TYR A 232 -9.90 -3.52 -2.91
N THR A 233 -10.96 -3.72 -2.17
CA THR A 233 -12.08 -4.62 -2.57
C THR A 233 -13.34 -3.79 -2.86
N THR A 234 -14.11 -3.47 -1.83
CA THR A 234 -15.28 -2.58 -1.91
C THR A 234 -14.98 -1.14 -1.54
N GLY A 235 -13.77 -0.88 -1.02
CA GLY A 235 -13.38 0.42 -0.48
C GLY A 235 -13.90 0.73 0.92
N SER A 236 -14.74 -0.12 1.52
CA SER A 236 -15.40 0.18 2.80
C SER A 236 -14.44 0.55 3.93
N THR A 237 -13.28 -0.12 4.01
CA THR A 237 -12.25 0.20 5.02
C THR A 237 -11.66 1.59 4.78
N ALA A 238 -11.26 1.85 3.55
CA ALA A 238 -10.65 3.13 3.18
C ALA A 238 -11.66 4.29 3.33
N GLU A 239 -12.93 4.06 2.96
CA GLU A 239 -14.01 5.03 3.17
C GLU A 239 -14.23 5.36 4.64
N ALA A 240 -14.24 4.35 5.54
CA ALA A 240 -14.39 4.58 6.96
C ALA A 240 -13.21 5.39 7.56
N VAL A 241 -11.98 5.11 7.08
CA VAL A 241 -10.79 5.88 7.45
C VAL A 241 -10.87 7.30 6.91
N ALA A 242 -11.23 7.46 5.62
CA ALA A 242 -11.35 8.76 4.97
C ALA A 242 -12.43 9.63 5.64
N GLN A 243 -13.59 9.04 5.95
CA GLN A 243 -14.66 9.72 6.69
C GLN A 243 -14.16 10.29 8.02
N GLU A 244 -13.41 9.50 8.76
CA GLU A 244 -12.88 9.93 10.05
C GLU A 244 -11.85 11.04 9.90
N LEU A 245 -10.98 10.97 8.88
CA LEU A 245 -10.01 12.03 8.57
C LEU A 245 -10.69 13.33 8.16
N ILE A 246 -11.70 13.28 7.30
CA ILE A 246 -12.47 14.46 6.87
C ILE A 246 -13.20 15.11 8.06
N LYS A 247 -13.86 14.31 8.91
CA LYS A 247 -14.51 14.82 10.15
C LYS A 247 -13.57 15.57 11.06
N ASN A 248 -12.29 15.23 11.02
CA ASN A 248 -11.27 15.82 11.88
C ASN A 248 -10.36 16.82 11.16
N GLY A 249 -10.81 17.36 10.00
CA GLY A 249 -10.24 18.54 9.37
C GLY A 249 -9.46 18.29 8.08
N ALA A 250 -9.22 17.03 7.64
CA ALA A 250 -8.67 16.81 6.32
C ALA A 250 -9.62 17.33 5.25
N ARG A 251 -9.10 18.07 4.28
CA ARG A 251 -9.92 18.65 3.21
C ARG A 251 -10.13 17.68 2.05
N ARG A 252 -9.08 16.90 1.73
CA ARG A 252 -9.10 15.90 0.65
C ARG A 252 -8.36 14.65 1.09
N VAL A 253 -8.98 13.51 0.84
CA VAL A 253 -8.38 12.21 1.10
C VAL A 253 -8.24 11.45 -0.22
N TYR A 254 -7.05 11.03 -0.54
CA TYR A 254 -6.72 10.13 -1.64
C TYR A 254 -6.45 8.73 -1.11
N LEU A 255 -6.53 7.73 -1.97
CA LEU A 255 -6.22 6.36 -1.60
C LEU A 255 -5.18 5.77 -2.55
N MET A 256 -4.23 5.02 -2.01
CA MET A 256 -3.35 4.16 -2.78
C MET A 256 -3.33 2.76 -2.19
N THR A 257 -3.46 1.75 -3.06
CA THR A 257 -3.35 0.35 -2.66
C THR A 257 -2.38 -0.40 -3.55
N ILE A 258 -1.82 -1.50 -3.04
CA ILE A 258 -0.95 -2.35 -3.84
C ILE A 258 -1.77 -3.01 -4.94
N CYS A 259 -2.96 -3.50 -4.62
CA CYS A 259 -3.80 -4.12 -5.62
C CYS A 259 -5.30 -3.86 -5.40
N ILE A 260 -6.07 -4.06 -6.45
CA ILE A 260 -7.52 -3.90 -6.49
C ILE A 260 -8.18 -5.18 -6.99
N GLY A 261 -9.31 -5.54 -6.39
CA GLY A 261 -10.15 -6.64 -6.86
C GLY A 261 -10.76 -6.36 -8.22
N GLU A 262 -10.95 -7.42 -9.01
CA GLU A 262 -11.71 -7.34 -10.26
C GLU A 262 -13.18 -7.03 -9.98
N ASP A 263 -13.90 -6.50 -10.97
CA ASP A 263 -15.36 -6.36 -10.92
C ASP A 263 -16.01 -7.74 -10.75
N LYS A 264 -17.14 -7.77 -10.07
CA LYS A 264 -17.97 -8.96 -9.98
C LYS A 264 -18.87 -9.07 -11.20
#